data_b86ba4d4b4b6359f65fd193c6e1eec74
#
_entry.id   b86ba4d4b4b6359f65fd193c6e1eec74
#
_cell.length_a   1.000
_cell.length_b   1.000
_cell.length_c   1.000
_cell.angle_alpha   90.00
_cell.angle_beta   90.00
_cell.angle_gamma   90.00
#
_symmetry.space_group_name_H-M   'P 1'
#
loop_
_entity.id
_entity.type
_entity.pdbx_description
1 polymer ?
#
loop_
_entity_poly.entity_id
_entity_poly.type
_entity_poly.pdbx_seq_one_letter_code
_entity_poly.pdbx_strand_id
1 'polypeptide(L)'
;LSDVYEYLNYTMSERENNAKTRARKVSSLRSFYKYLTTKANVLEENPMQELEIPALKKSLPKYLSLEQSLELLSHVDSSSPKRDYCMITLFLNCGIRLSELVGLNLSSVHFAAKTMTVLGKGNKERLLYLNNACIRSLEEYLKERSQIKSIKDKNALFLSSRGTRITARRVQQ
;
A
#
# COMPACT_ATOMS: atom_id res chain seq x y z
N LEU A 1 -5.53 18.58 29.59
CA LEU A 1 -6.21 19.04 28.35
C LEU A 1 -5.52 20.27 27.77
N SER A 2 -5.06 21.23 28.58
CA SER A 2 -4.35 22.45 28.16
C SER A 2 -3.15 22.12 27.25
N ASP A 3 -2.26 21.23 27.69
CA ASP A 3 -1.05 20.84 26.97
C ASP A 3 -1.38 20.21 25.58
N VAL A 4 -2.53 19.52 25.49
CA VAL A 4 -2.99 18.95 24.21
C VAL A 4 -3.41 20.07 23.25
N TYR A 5 -4.12 21.09 23.73
CA TYR A 5 -4.48 22.25 22.89
C TYR A 5 -3.23 23.03 22.48
N GLU A 6 -2.27 23.25 23.37
CA GLU A 6 -1.00 23.89 23.07
C GLU A 6 -0.23 23.12 22.00
N TYR A 7 -0.11 21.80 22.14
CA TYR A 7 0.50 20.94 21.12
C TYR A 7 -0.24 21.01 19.77
N LEU A 8 -1.57 21.04 19.77
CA LEU A 8 -2.34 21.15 18.52
C LEU A 8 -2.13 22.52 17.85
N ASN A 9 -2.09 23.58 18.62
CA ASN A 9 -1.77 24.93 18.13
C ASN A 9 -0.36 24.98 17.57
N TYR A 10 0.65 24.46 18.27
CA TYR A 10 2.02 24.31 17.77
C TYR A 10 2.05 23.56 16.44
N THR A 11 1.32 22.45 16.31
CA THR A 11 1.30 21.71 15.05
C THR A 11 0.61 22.45 13.90
N MET A 12 -0.23 23.43 14.22
CA MET A 12 -0.90 24.27 13.25
C MET A 12 -0.03 25.48 12.83
N SER A 13 0.47 26.22 13.81
CA SER A 13 1.20 27.48 13.59
C SER A 13 2.66 27.28 13.19
N GLU A 14 3.38 26.43 13.96
CA GLU A 14 4.83 26.25 13.78
C GLU A 14 5.18 25.15 12.76
N ARG A 15 4.36 24.09 12.69
CA ARG A 15 4.61 22.93 11.82
C ARG A 15 3.75 22.96 10.56
N GLU A 16 2.89 23.94 10.37
CA GLU A 16 2.02 24.11 9.20
C GLU A 16 1.26 22.83 8.78
N ASN A 17 0.94 21.97 9.75
CA ASN A 17 0.26 20.72 9.47
C ASN A 17 -1.15 20.97 8.95
N ASN A 18 -1.50 20.33 7.83
CA ASN A 18 -2.86 20.37 7.32
C ASN A 18 -3.87 19.67 8.26
N ALA A 19 -5.16 19.96 8.07
CA ALA A 19 -6.24 19.44 8.91
C ALA A 19 -6.24 17.88 9.02
N LYS A 20 -5.91 17.17 7.93
CA LYS A 20 -5.85 15.70 7.90
C LYS A 20 -4.71 15.17 8.77
N THR A 21 -3.55 15.82 8.74
CA THR A 21 -2.41 15.46 9.60
C THR A 21 -2.71 15.72 11.06
N ARG A 22 -3.34 16.86 11.40
CA ARG A 22 -3.77 17.17 12.77
C ARG A 22 -4.77 16.15 13.28
N ALA A 23 -5.80 15.81 12.49
CA ALA A 23 -6.79 14.79 12.88
C ALA A 23 -6.15 13.44 13.16
N ARG A 24 -5.13 13.02 12.39
CA ARG A 24 -4.38 11.79 12.63
C ARG A 24 -3.60 11.85 13.95
N LYS A 25 -2.97 12.99 14.27
CA LYS A 25 -2.25 13.20 15.54
C LYS A 25 -3.21 13.12 16.74
N VAL A 26 -4.38 13.77 16.63
CA VAL A 26 -5.41 13.67 17.66
C VAL A 26 -5.91 12.25 17.85
N SER A 27 -6.12 11.50 16.76
CA SER A 27 -6.50 10.09 16.83
C SER A 27 -5.45 9.23 17.58
N SER A 28 -4.16 9.50 17.35
CA SER A 28 -3.07 8.82 18.06
C SER A 28 -3.08 9.16 19.56
N LEU A 29 -3.25 10.44 19.92
CA LEU A 29 -3.36 10.87 21.32
C LEU A 29 -4.58 10.24 22.00
N ARG A 30 -5.75 10.21 21.34
CA ARG A 30 -6.94 9.54 21.87
C ARG A 30 -6.67 8.06 22.17
N SER A 31 -6.03 7.36 21.26
CA SER A 31 -5.69 5.94 21.46
C SER A 31 -4.72 5.76 22.63
N PHE A 32 -3.74 6.63 22.76
CA PHE A 32 -2.77 6.61 23.85
C PHE A 32 -3.43 6.87 25.22
N TYR A 33 -4.21 7.94 25.36
CA TYR A 33 -4.89 8.24 26.62
C TYR A 33 -5.96 7.21 26.97
N LYS A 34 -6.66 6.66 25.97
CA LYS A 34 -7.55 5.53 26.18
C LYS A 34 -6.81 4.33 26.75
N TYR A 35 -5.62 4.01 26.24
CA TYR A 35 -4.81 2.94 26.79
C TYR A 35 -4.40 3.21 28.25
N LEU A 36 -3.96 4.44 28.57
CA LEU A 36 -3.58 4.81 29.93
C LEU A 36 -4.72 4.70 30.95
N THR A 37 -5.95 4.99 30.53
CA THR A 37 -7.13 4.92 31.41
C THR A 37 -7.74 3.52 31.50
N THR A 38 -7.72 2.71 30.37
CA THR A 38 -8.48 1.45 30.34
C THR A 38 -7.65 0.19 30.48
N LYS A 39 -6.34 0.28 30.25
CA LYS A 39 -5.42 -0.87 30.27
C LYS A 39 -4.30 -0.72 31.27
N ALA A 40 -3.63 0.42 31.25
CA ALA A 40 -2.52 0.69 32.16
C ALA A 40 -2.96 1.17 33.56
N ASN A 41 -4.19 1.67 33.68
CA ASN A 41 -4.78 2.23 34.89
C ASN A 41 -3.88 3.29 35.56
N VAL A 42 -3.20 4.11 34.75
CA VAL A 42 -2.30 5.19 35.20
C VAL A 42 -3.07 6.49 35.40
N LEU A 43 -4.16 6.69 34.67
CA LEU A 43 -5.02 7.85 34.74
C LEU A 43 -6.45 7.41 35.06
N GLU A 44 -7.13 8.17 35.93
CA GLU A 44 -8.53 7.94 36.27
C GLU A 44 -9.46 8.37 35.14
N GLU A 45 -9.16 9.52 34.50
CA GLU A 45 -9.97 10.08 33.41
C GLU A 45 -9.17 10.29 32.14
N ASN A 46 -9.85 10.18 31.01
CA ASN A 46 -9.26 10.40 29.68
C ASN A 46 -9.39 11.88 29.28
N PRO A 47 -8.30 12.68 29.29
CA PRO A 47 -8.36 14.11 28.97
C PRO A 47 -8.76 14.40 27.51
N MET A 48 -8.79 13.38 26.65
CA MET A 48 -9.18 13.51 25.24
C MET A 48 -10.66 13.27 24.99
N GLN A 49 -11.45 12.97 26.03
CA GLN A 49 -12.86 12.61 25.88
C GLN A 49 -13.69 13.78 25.35
N GLU A 50 -13.42 14.98 25.86
CA GLU A 50 -14.13 16.21 25.50
C GLU A 50 -13.52 16.98 24.33
N LEU A 51 -12.38 16.50 23.77
CA LEU A 51 -11.73 17.20 22.66
C LEU A 51 -12.54 17.07 21.38
N GLU A 52 -13.13 18.15 20.93
CA GLU A 52 -13.79 18.21 19.62
C GLU A 52 -12.75 18.38 18.50
N ILE A 53 -12.89 17.57 17.47
CA ILE A 53 -12.09 17.69 16.24
C ILE A 53 -13.00 18.24 15.14
N PRO A 54 -12.61 19.30 14.44
CA PRO A 54 -13.33 19.76 13.27
C PRO A 54 -13.54 18.61 12.27
N ALA A 55 -14.77 18.40 11.83
CA ALA A 55 -15.09 17.39 10.84
C ALA A 55 -14.29 17.64 9.56
N LEU A 56 -13.52 16.63 9.14
CA LEU A 56 -12.80 16.67 7.88
C LEU A 56 -13.79 16.55 6.72
N LYS A 57 -13.74 17.46 5.76
CA LYS A 57 -14.45 17.28 4.50
C LYS A 57 -13.99 15.98 3.85
N LYS A 58 -14.91 15.05 3.64
CA LYS A 58 -14.63 13.82 2.88
C LYS A 58 -14.37 14.22 1.43
N SER A 59 -13.15 14.07 0.96
CA SER A 59 -12.87 14.18 -0.48
C SER A 59 -13.26 12.88 -1.17
N LEU A 60 -13.82 12.98 -2.36
CA LEU A 60 -14.05 11.80 -3.21
C LEU A 60 -12.69 11.14 -3.53
N PRO A 61 -12.65 9.82 -3.56
CA PRO A 61 -11.44 9.10 -4.00
C PRO A 61 -11.07 9.52 -5.43
N LYS A 62 -9.78 9.78 -5.66
CA LYS A 62 -9.27 9.96 -7.02
C LYS A 62 -8.99 8.57 -7.60
N TYR A 63 -9.50 8.32 -8.78
CA TYR A 63 -9.29 7.07 -9.54
C TYR A 63 -8.96 7.42 -10.99
N LEU A 64 -8.32 6.49 -11.69
CA LEU A 64 -8.05 6.60 -13.12
C LEU A 64 -9.30 6.19 -13.90
N SER A 65 -9.65 6.94 -14.95
CA SER A 65 -10.64 6.49 -15.92
C SER A 65 -10.10 5.28 -16.72
N LEU A 66 -10.95 4.64 -17.51
CA LEU A 66 -10.51 3.55 -18.38
C LEU A 66 -9.47 4.05 -19.39
N GLU A 67 -9.73 5.21 -20.01
CA GLU A 67 -8.82 5.84 -20.98
C GLU A 67 -7.47 6.15 -20.34
N GLN A 68 -7.46 6.77 -19.16
CA GLN A 68 -6.24 7.06 -18.42
C GLN A 68 -5.48 5.80 -18.02
N SER A 69 -6.20 4.71 -17.69
CA SER A 69 -5.58 3.43 -17.35
C SER A 69 -4.93 2.76 -18.58
N LEU A 70 -5.57 2.86 -19.75
CA LEU A 70 -5.00 2.37 -21.00
C LEU A 70 -3.80 3.22 -21.46
N GLU A 71 -3.91 4.53 -21.34
CA GLU A 71 -2.81 5.46 -21.60
C GLU A 71 -1.60 5.17 -20.72
N LEU A 72 -1.80 4.98 -19.41
CA LEU A 72 -0.73 4.59 -18.48
C LEU A 72 -0.04 3.31 -18.93
N LEU A 73 -0.79 2.28 -19.32
CA LEU A 73 -0.23 1.01 -19.80
C LEU A 73 0.54 1.17 -21.11
N SER A 74 0.13 2.07 -21.99
CA SER A 74 0.81 2.31 -23.28
C SER A 74 2.13 3.05 -23.15
N HIS A 75 2.35 3.80 -22.04
CA HIS A 75 3.55 4.58 -21.77
C HIS A 75 4.53 3.89 -20.82
N VAL A 76 4.39 2.57 -20.61
CA VAL A 76 5.37 1.82 -19.82
C VAL A 76 6.68 1.69 -20.61
N ASP A 77 7.60 2.61 -20.35
CA ASP A 77 8.95 2.59 -20.88
C ASP A 77 9.96 2.60 -19.72
N SER A 78 10.60 1.48 -19.49
CA SER A 78 11.54 1.28 -18.39
C SER A 78 12.62 0.24 -18.75
N SER A 79 13.60 0.09 -17.88
CA SER A 79 14.63 -0.96 -18.00
C SER A 79 14.08 -2.40 -17.84
N SER A 80 12.84 -2.56 -17.43
CA SER A 80 12.14 -3.85 -17.29
C SER A 80 10.66 -3.69 -17.64
N PRO A 81 10.35 -3.40 -18.92
CA PRO A 81 9.01 -2.99 -19.32
C PRO A 81 7.94 -4.06 -19.09
N LYS A 82 8.27 -5.34 -19.28
CA LYS A 82 7.32 -6.43 -19.04
C LYS A 82 6.98 -6.58 -17.55
N ARG A 83 7.98 -6.39 -16.68
CA ARG A 83 7.75 -6.36 -15.22
C ARG A 83 6.79 -5.24 -14.83
N ASP A 84 7.08 -4.02 -15.27
CA ASP A 84 6.37 -2.83 -14.84
C ASP A 84 4.94 -2.83 -15.42
N TYR A 85 4.78 -3.23 -16.68
CA TYR A 85 3.47 -3.47 -17.30
C TYR A 85 2.65 -4.51 -16.53
N CYS A 86 3.26 -5.62 -16.12
CA CYS A 86 2.60 -6.67 -15.34
C CYS A 86 2.13 -6.14 -13.97
N MET A 87 2.99 -5.40 -13.25
CA MET A 87 2.63 -4.82 -11.96
C MET A 87 1.44 -3.85 -12.08
N ILE A 88 1.46 -2.96 -13.07
CA ILE A 88 0.35 -2.03 -13.32
C ILE A 88 -0.93 -2.79 -13.69
N THR A 89 -0.83 -3.80 -14.56
CA THR A 89 -1.97 -4.64 -14.93
C THR A 89 -2.61 -5.32 -13.71
N LEU A 90 -1.80 -5.84 -12.78
CA LEU A 90 -2.30 -6.44 -11.53
C LEU A 90 -2.94 -5.39 -10.61
N PHE A 91 -2.38 -4.19 -10.50
CA PHE A 91 -3.00 -3.12 -9.72
C PHE A 91 -4.37 -2.74 -10.27
N LEU A 92 -4.49 -2.54 -11.59
CA LEU A 92 -5.72 -2.11 -12.24
C LEU A 92 -6.82 -3.19 -12.23
N ASN A 93 -6.46 -4.46 -12.41
CA ASN A 93 -7.45 -5.54 -12.55
C ASN A 93 -7.77 -6.26 -11.24
N CYS A 94 -6.81 -6.40 -10.32
CA CYS A 94 -6.98 -7.21 -9.11
C CYS A 94 -7.13 -6.36 -7.84
N GLY A 95 -6.87 -5.06 -7.89
CA GLY A 95 -6.87 -4.19 -6.71
C GLY A 95 -5.91 -4.68 -5.61
N ILE A 96 -4.78 -5.25 -6.03
CA ILE A 96 -3.74 -5.74 -5.12
C ILE A 96 -3.09 -4.56 -4.39
N ARG A 97 -2.80 -4.71 -3.09
CA ARG A 97 -2.07 -3.68 -2.35
C ARG A 97 -0.57 -3.73 -2.67
N LEU A 98 0.10 -2.59 -2.58
CA LEU A 98 1.54 -2.51 -2.83
C LEU A 98 2.36 -3.51 -1.98
N SER A 99 2.05 -3.63 -0.70
CA SER A 99 2.71 -4.58 0.20
C SER A 99 2.46 -6.05 -0.19
N GLU A 100 1.25 -6.36 -0.67
CA GLU A 100 0.90 -7.69 -1.16
C GLU A 100 1.66 -8.00 -2.45
N LEU A 101 1.73 -7.06 -3.40
CA LEU A 101 2.43 -7.22 -4.66
C LEU A 101 3.93 -7.49 -4.46
N VAL A 102 4.61 -6.70 -3.64
CA VAL A 102 6.05 -6.90 -3.38
C VAL A 102 6.34 -8.18 -2.60
N GLY A 103 5.36 -8.67 -1.83
CA GLY A 103 5.43 -9.93 -1.08
C GLY A 103 5.23 -11.19 -1.92
N LEU A 104 4.74 -11.07 -3.17
CA LEU A 104 4.42 -12.23 -4.01
C LEU A 104 5.64 -13.12 -4.28
N ASN A 105 5.40 -14.41 -4.24
CA ASN A 105 6.32 -15.45 -4.68
C ASN A 105 5.86 -16.08 -6.00
N LEU A 106 6.73 -16.79 -6.69
CA LEU A 106 6.35 -17.59 -7.87
C LEU A 106 5.24 -18.58 -7.53
N SER A 107 5.31 -19.20 -6.35
CA SER A 107 4.29 -20.14 -5.85
C SER A 107 2.94 -19.50 -5.53
N SER A 108 2.88 -18.17 -5.46
CA SER A 108 1.62 -17.46 -5.23
C SER A 108 0.69 -17.46 -6.45
N VAL A 109 1.21 -17.75 -7.64
CA VAL A 109 0.45 -17.70 -8.91
C VAL A 109 0.04 -19.11 -9.35
N HIS A 110 -1.25 -19.32 -9.54
CA HIS A 110 -1.83 -20.60 -9.94
C HIS A 110 -2.43 -20.45 -11.34
N PHE A 111 -1.61 -20.63 -12.38
CA PHE A 111 -2.00 -20.41 -13.79
C PHE A 111 -3.19 -21.26 -14.21
N ALA A 112 -3.21 -22.56 -13.90
CA ALA A 112 -4.30 -23.47 -14.26
C ALA A 112 -5.65 -23.04 -13.67
N ALA A 113 -5.64 -22.56 -12.41
CA ALA A 113 -6.83 -22.08 -11.73
C ALA A 113 -7.15 -20.60 -12.02
N LYS A 114 -6.25 -19.90 -12.73
CA LYS A 114 -6.32 -18.44 -12.95
C LYS A 114 -6.52 -17.65 -11.65
N THR A 115 -5.76 -18.00 -10.62
CA THR A 115 -5.85 -17.36 -9.31
C THR A 115 -4.46 -16.99 -8.78
N MET A 116 -4.44 -16.11 -7.80
CA MET A 116 -3.24 -15.69 -7.10
C MET A 116 -3.54 -15.54 -5.61
N THR A 117 -2.73 -16.16 -4.76
CA THR A 117 -2.84 -16.03 -3.31
C THR A 117 -1.98 -14.86 -2.83
N VAL A 118 -2.58 -13.95 -2.06
CA VAL A 118 -1.89 -12.80 -1.47
C VAL A 118 -2.02 -12.81 0.04
N LEU A 119 -0.97 -12.35 0.73
CA LEU A 119 -0.94 -12.25 2.18
C LEU A 119 -1.28 -10.82 2.61
N GLY A 120 -2.45 -10.64 3.22
CA GLY A 120 -2.96 -9.35 3.65
C GLY A 120 -2.57 -8.98 5.10
N LYS A 121 -3.20 -7.91 5.59
CA LYS A 121 -3.02 -7.43 6.97
C LYS A 121 -3.38 -8.53 7.99
N GLY A 122 -2.52 -8.73 8.97
CA GLY A 122 -2.71 -9.74 10.04
C GLY A 122 -2.44 -11.15 9.57
N ASN A 123 -1.58 -11.34 8.57
CA ASN A 123 -1.17 -12.64 8.03
C ASN A 123 -2.36 -13.47 7.47
N LYS A 124 -3.41 -12.78 7.00
CA LYS A 124 -4.59 -13.43 6.40
C LYS A 124 -4.39 -13.56 4.90
N GLU A 125 -4.50 -14.78 4.41
CA GLU A 125 -4.48 -15.06 2.98
C GLU A 125 -5.82 -14.70 2.34
N ARG A 126 -5.76 -14.18 1.11
CA ARG A 126 -6.92 -14.02 0.25
C ARG A 126 -6.59 -14.42 -1.18
N LEU A 127 -7.57 -14.95 -1.85
CA LEU A 127 -7.47 -15.35 -3.26
C LEU A 127 -7.91 -14.18 -4.15
N LEU A 128 -7.14 -13.92 -5.20
CA LEU A 128 -7.47 -13.00 -6.29
C LEU A 128 -7.68 -13.78 -7.57
N TYR A 129 -8.73 -13.45 -8.32
CA TYR A 129 -8.95 -14.02 -9.64
C TYR A 129 -8.20 -13.22 -10.70
N LEU A 130 -7.56 -13.94 -11.62
CA LEU A 130 -6.76 -13.37 -12.70
C LEU A 130 -7.54 -13.48 -14.02
N ASN A 131 -7.80 -12.33 -14.65
CA ASN A 131 -8.34 -12.32 -16.00
C ASN A 131 -7.24 -12.65 -17.03
N ASN A 132 -7.61 -12.78 -18.29
CA ASN A 132 -6.67 -13.13 -19.35
C ASN A 132 -5.58 -12.08 -19.56
N ALA A 133 -5.84 -10.79 -19.26
CA ALA A 133 -4.82 -9.74 -19.35
C ALA A 133 -3.74 -9.93 -18.28
N CYS A 134 -4.14 -10.24 -17.04
CA CYS A 134 -3.22 -10.56 -15.94
C CYS A 134 -2.37 -11.79 -16.27
N ILE A 135 -3.00 -12.86 -16.76
CA ILE A 135 -2.28 -14.10 -17.13
C ILE A 135 -1.23 -13.80 -18.20
N ARG A 136 -1.62 -13.16 -19.30
CA ARG A 136 -0.67 -12.82 -20.38
C ARG A 136 0.48 -11.94 -19.91
N SER A 137 0.20 -10.91 -19.10
CA SER A 137 1.22 -10.02 -18.56
C SER A 137 2.21 -10.75 -17.64
N LEU A 138 1.71 -11.70 -16.83
CA LEU A 138 2.54 -12.55 -15.98
C LEU A 138 3.44 -13.48 -16.81
N GLU A 139 2.89 -14.13 -17.85
CA GLU A 139 3.66 -15.01 -18.73
C GLU A 139 4.77 -14.25 -19.46
N GLU A 140 4.48 -13.06 -20.01
CA GLU A 140 5.48 -12.21 -20.66
C GLU A 140 6.57 -11.74 -19.68
N TYR A 141 6.19 -11.35 -18.48
CA TYR A 141 7.17 -10.99 -17.46
C TYR A 141 8.02 -12.18 -17.03
N LEU A 142 7.45 -13.36 -16.86
CA LEU A 142 8.22 -14.55 -16.49
C LEU A 142 9.29 -14.93 -17.54
N LYS A 143 9.00 -14.70 -18.83
CA LYS A 143 10.02 -14.82 -19.90
C LYS A 143 11.17 -13.81 -19.70
N GLU A 144 10.85 -12.53 -19.43
CA GLU A 144 11.85 -11.50 -19.12
C GLU A 144 12.64 -11.87 -17.86
N ARG A 145 11.94 -12.32 -16.81
CA ARG A 145 12.54 -12.72 -15.53
C ARG A 145 13.54 -13.87 -15.69
N SER A 146 13.26 -14.84 -16.57
CA SER A 146 14.16 -15.98 -16.81
C SER A 146 15.49 -15.59 -17.47
N GLN A 147 15.56 -14.42 -18.10
CA GLN A 147 16.76 -13.89 -18.75
C GLN A 147 17.69 -13.14 -17.78
N ILE A 148 17.27 -12.91 -16.54
CA ILE A 148 18.08 -12.21 -15.53
C ILE A 148 19.25 -13.11 -15.11
N LYS A 149 20.48 -12.69 -15.43
CA LYS A 149 21.69 -13.50 -15.21
C LYS A 149 22.02 -13.81 -13.75
N SER A 150 21.64 -12.94 -12.82
CA SER A 150 21.96 -13.08 -11.40
C SER A 150 20.73 -12.88 -10.52
N ILE A 151 19.95 -13.95 -10.33
CA ILE A 151 18.79 -13.96 -9.44
C ILE A 151 19.26 -14.33 -8.03
N LYS A 152 19.10 -13.37 -7.10
CA LYS A 152 19.44 -13.55 -5.67
C LYS A 152 18.25 -14.07 -4.86
N ASP A 153 17.04 -13.60 -5.12
CA ASP A 153 15.80 -14.11 -4.52
C ASP A 153 15.04 -14.96 -5.55
N LYS A 154 15.30 -16.27 -5.51
CA LYS A 154 14.69 -17.22 -6.47
C LYS A 154 13.17 -17.35 -6.28
N ASN A 155 12.67 -17.10 -5.08
CA ASN A 155 11.26 -17.27 -4.74
C ASN A 155 10.42 -16.04 -5.12
N ALA A 156 11.01 -14.83 -5.08
CA ALA A 156 10.27 -13.61 -5.37
C ALA A 156 9.69 -13.63 -6.79
N LEU A 157 8.41 -13.27 -6.93
CA LEU A 157 7.80 -13.07 -8.23
C LEU A 157 8.45 -11.88 -8.93
N PHE A 158 8.42 -10.70 -8.31
CA PHE A 158 8.96 -9.48 -8.89
C PHE A 158 10.37 -9.17 -8.41
N LEU A 159 11.28 -8.99 -9.36
CA LEU A 159 12.70 -8.73 -9.10
C LEU A 159 13.08 -7.29 -9.47
N SER A 160 14.02 -6.75 -8.71
CA SER A 160 14.75 -5.54 -9.07
C SER A 160 15.80 -5.86 -10.15
N SER A 161 16.39 -4.83 -10.76
CA SER A 161 17.54 -4.98 -11.68
C SER A 161 18.76 -5.68 -11.06
N ARG A 162 18.83 -5.74 -9.71
CA ARG A 162 19.91 -6.42 -8.96
C ARG A 162 19.61 -7.90 -8.66
N GLY A 163 18.50 -8.43 -9.17
CA GLY A 163 18.06 -9.81 -8.93
C GLY A 163 17.50 -10.09 -7.52
N THR A 164 17.29 -9.07 -6.71
CA THR A 164 16.63 -9.16 -5.41
C THR A 164 15.13 -8.88 -5.55
N ARG A 165 14.33 -9.28 -4.57
CA ARG A 165 12.90 -8.89 -4.48
C ARG A 165 12.76 -7.38 -4.65
N ILE A 166 11.77 -6.95 -5.45
CA ILE A 166 11.47 -5.53 -5.63
C ILE A 166 10.96 -4.93 -4.30
N THR A 167 11.30 -3.68 -4.04
CA THR A 167 10.85 -2.97 -2.84
C THR A 167 9.65 -2.07 -3.16
N ALA A 168 8.82 -1.78 -2.15
CA ALA A 168 7.69 -0.87 -2.28
C ALA A 168 8.11 0.51 -2.81
N ARG A 169 9.25 1.04 -2.33
CA ARG A 169 9.80 2.32 -2.80
C ARG A 169 10.12 2.29 -4.30
N ARG A 170 10.65 1.17 -4.83
CA ARG A 170 10.98 1.07 -6.25
C ARG A 170 9.74 0.97 -7.13
N VAL A 171 8.66 0.39 -6.64
CA VAL A 171 7.37 0.34 -7.37
C VAL A 171 6.69 1.70 -7.41
N GLN A 172 6.95 2.58 -6.43
CA GLN A 172 6.37 3.92 -6.35
C GLN A 172 7.13 5.00 -7.14
N GLN A 173 8.30 4.70 -7.64
CA GLN A 173 9.16 5.58 -8.47
C GLN A 173 8.85 5.44 -9.96
#